data_2cbe8018fc4e24d6c32f5753e7872d12
#
_entry.id   2cbe8018fc4e24d6c32f5753e7872d12
#
_cell.length_a   1.000
_cell.length_b   1.000
_cell.length_c   1.000
_cell.angle_alpha   90.00
_cell.angle_beta   90.00
_cell.angle_gamma   90.00
#
_symmetry.space_group_name_H-M   'P 1'
#
loop_
_entity.id
_entity.type
_entity.pdbx_description
1 polymer ?
#
loop_
_entity_poly.entity_id
_entity_poly.type
_entity_poly.pdbx_seq_one_letter_code
_entity_poly.pdbx_strand_id
1 'polypeptide(L)'
;MSEQLAFGTAGMRAPIGPASHQMNVFQVTRITSGVAMWLGKHRIISPERRHLPEAYSMAEQFATTSPYELGGLDFHDDDPAPRVVVGYDARYGSHVFATTTAEVFAGAGFEVFLLPTPSPTPLIPWLVRSWGLDGGVQITASHNPAGDNGYKVYMNNGRQLTSSAAREIEALIAQQVPAAVEIPRVTVRPCADQLRRFIDEVTSIVMPSQADLLRVNNERANIKVAVTAMHGVGGRAMVQTLQSAGFAQIFPVMRQQYPDPTFPTVEFPNPEEPEAVAELLRLGKKVSADIVIALDPDADRCAVGIRLKDGTLRMLRGDETGPLLATRMVAPWDGEGEQPIVATTMVSSQLLTAIAADRGWDLRLTPTGFKNLNAAGGEHTVAFAYEEAIGISPAPWLVDDKDGITTALIACTWAAELKAQGLTLADELESLYKRYGIYVGQQIAIRTNDPTGLIGACIQNPPTTLAGINLEFEAVFSGERTPTGLLLRGSSPVGKIRVWARASGTEPKAKLYIEIAEATSRPRAEDLLQRIAREVTTYIRQL
;
A
#
# COMPACT_ATOMS: atom_id res chain seq x y z
N MET A 1 -15.90 12.94 25.50
CA MET A 1 -14.43 12.88 25.51
C MET A 1 -14.00 13.26 24.11
N SER A 2 -13.16 14.28 23.92
CA SER A 2 -12.63 14.61 22.58
C SER A 2 -11.80 13.43 22.13
N GLU A 3 -12.17 12.78 21.05
CA GLU A 3 -11.35 11.73 20.44
C GLU A 3 -9.99 12.34 20.12
N GLN A 4 -8.93 11.72 20.60
CA GLN A 4 -7.55 12.09 20.21
C GLN A 4 -7.21 11.37 18.91
N LEU A 5 -6.25 11.94 18.14
CA LEU A 5 -5.69 11.26 16.98
C LEU A 5 -5.03 9.95 17.42
N ALA A 6 -5.33 8.85 16.70
CA ALA A 6 -4.80 7.52 16.96
C ALA A 6 -4.22 6.90 15.69
N PHE A 7 -3.28 5.97 15.86
CA PHE A 7 -2.72 5.21 14.75
C PHE A 7 -3.70 4.15 14.26
N GLY A 8 -4.11 4.25 13.01
CA GLY A 8 -4.95 3.26 12.34
C GLY A 8 -4.16 2.09 11.72
N THR A 9 -4.82 1.40 10.79
CA THR A 9 -4.22 0.25 10.06
C THR A 9 -3.02 0.66 9.20
N ALA A 10 -3.00 1.88 8.67
CA ALA A 10 -1.95 2.40 7.77
C ALA A 10 -1.52 3.81 8.17
N GLY A 11 -0.99 3.96 9.38
CA GLY A 11 -0.61 5.25 9.95
C GLY A 11 -1.80 6.02 10.53
N MET A 12 -1.59 7.31 10.79
CA MET A 12 -2.61 8.22 11.32
C MET A 12 -3.19 9.05 10.16
N ARG A 13 -4.50 9.24 10.12
CA ARG A 13 -5.18 10.07 9.10
C ARG A 13 -6.35 10.81 9.73
N ALA A 14 -6.50 12.08 9.39
CA ALA A 14 -7.63 12.90 9.82
C ALA A 14 -7.81 14.13 8.93
N PRO A 15 -8.97 14.79 8.97
CA PRO A 15 -9.17 16.11 8.37
C PRO A 15 -8.17 17.13 8.92
N ILE A 16 -7.72 18.05 8.07
CA ILE A 16 -6.91 19.18 8.49
C ILE A 16 -7.79 20.18 9.24
N GLY A 17 -7.35 20.64 10.42
CA GLY A 17 -8.10 21.60 11.18
C GLY A 17 -7.52 21.86 12.58
N PRO A 18 -8.08 22.81 13.35
CA PRO A 18 -7.50 23.27 14.61
C PRO A 18 -7.76 22.36 15.82
N ALA A 19 -8.67 21.39 15.71
CA ALA A 19 -9.08 20.57 16.84
C ALA A 19 -8.06 19.46 17.17
N SER A 20 -8.10 18.92 18.38
CA SER A 20 -7.17 17.88 18.87
C SER A 20 -7.27 16.54 18.13
N HIS A 21 -8.40 16.27 17.48
CA HIS A 21 -8.62 15.09 16.64
C HIS A 21 -8.36 15.34 15.15
N GLN A 22 -7.83 16.51 14.79
CA GLN A 22 -7.54 16.91 13.41
C GLN A 22 -6.03 17.08 13.20
N MET A 23 -5.59 16.92 11.94
CA MET A 23 -4.21 17.15 11.56
C MET A 23 -3.86 18.64 11.59
N ASN A 24 -2.88 19.00 12.40
CA ASN A 24 -2.33 20.35 12.49
C ASN A 24 -0.90 20.31 13.05
N VAL A 25 -0.20 21.44 13.02
CA VAL A 25 1.19 21.55 13.47
C VAL A 25 1.37 21.10 14.92
N PHE A 26 0.45 21.44 15.83
CA PHE A 26 0.55 21.06 17.25
C PHE A 26 0.46 19.54 17.43
N GLN A 27 -0.46 18.88 16.72
CA GLN A 27 -0.59 17.43 16.78
C GLN A 27 0.61 16.74 16.15
N VAL A 28 1.06 17.19 14.97
CA VAL A 28 2.27 16.66 14.31
C VAL A 28 3.50 16.80 15.21
N THR A 29 3.68 17.94 15.88
CA THR A 29 4.77 18.15 16.84
C THR A 29 4.74 17.11 17.96
N ARG A 30 3.59 16.89 18.60
CA ARG A 30 3.44 15.90 19.68
C ARG A 30 3.63 14.46 19.21
N ILE A 31 3.03 14.12 18.05
CA ILE A 31 3.17 12.79 17.44
C ILE A 31 4.63 12.50 17.14
N THR A 32 5.34 13.44 16.51
CA THR A 32 6.76 13.28 16.16
C THR A 32 7.63 13.13 17.42
N SER A 33 7.36 13.90 18.48
CA SER A 33 8.07 13.75 19.75
C SER A 33 7.89 12.34 20.33
N GLY A 34 6.67 11.78 20.33
CA GLY A 34 6.41 10.41 20.77
C GLY A 34 7.11 9.36 19.88
N VAL A 35 7.12 9.57 18.56
CA VAL A 35 7.84 8.68 17.62
C VAL A 35 9.35 8.78 17.86
N ALA A 36 9.91 9.97 18.06
CA ALA A 36 11.34 10.15 18.37
C ALA A 36 11.74 9.43 19.66
N MET A 37 10.94 9.57 20.73
CA MET A 37 11.16 8.84 21.99
C MET A 37 11.12 7.33 21.79
N TRP A 38 10.17 6.82 21.00
CA TRP A 38 10.05 5.39 20.72
C TRP A 38 11.23 4.87 19.90
N LEU A 39 11.58 5.54 18.79
CA LEU A 39 12.72 5.18 17.94
C LEU A 39 14.03 5.22 18.72
N GLY A 40 14.25 6.21 19.58
CA GLY A 40 15.43 6.30 20.42
C GLY A 40 15.58 5.10 21.38
N LYS A 41 14.46 4.62 21.96
CA LYS A 41 14.44 3.46 22.87
C LYS A 41 14.61 2.11 22.17
N HIS A 42 14.17 1.98 20.93
CA HIS A 42 14.16 0.71 20.17
C HIS A 42 15.25 0.66 19.09
N ARG A 43 16.25 1.47 19.23
CA ARG A 43 17.36 1.59 18.32
C ARG A 43 18.19 0.32 18.27
N ILE A 44 18.50 -0.17 17.08
CA ILE A 44 19.48 -1.23 16.85
C ILE A 44 20.73 -0.56 16.27
N ILE A 45 21.77 -0.40 17.08
CA ILE A 45 23.05 0.10 16.60
C ILE A 45 23.69 -1.01 15.76
N SER A 46 23.58 -0.89 14.43
CA SER A 46 24.29 -1.80 13.53
C SER A 46 25.78 -1.45 13.54
N PRO A 47 26.68 -2.44 13.76
CA PRO A 47 28.11 -2.22 13.62
C PRO A 47 28.51 -1.86 12.19
N GLU A 48 27.67 -2.19 11.20
CA GLU A 48 27.85 -1.87 9.78
C GLU A 48 27.05 -0.63 9.37
N ARG A 49 27.07 0.42 10.21
CA ARG A 49 26.41 1.67 9.83
C ARG A 49 26.95 2.15 8.49
N ARG A 50 26.12 2.12 7.45
CA ARG A 50 26.55 2.51 6.09
C ARG A 50 27.05 3.95 6.13
N HIS A 51 28.28 4.15 5.64
CA HIS A 51 28.83 5.47 5.45
C HIS A 51 28.03 6.14 4.32
N LEU A 52 27.27 7.16 4.65
CA LEU A 52 26.58 7.94 3.62
C LEU A 52 27.62 8.84 2.96
N PRO A 53 27.63 8.96 1.63
CA PRO A 53 28.50 9.90 0.94
C PRO A 53 28.30 11.31 1.52
N GLU A 54 29.37 12.06 1.70
CA GLU A 54 29.37 13.42 2.26
C GLU A 54 28.34 14.36 1.58
N ALA A 55 28.04 14.12 0.30
CA ALA A 55 27.01 14.84 -0.45
C ALA A 55 25.58 14.64 0.11
N TYR A 56 25.36 13.66 0.99
CA TYR A 56 24.07 13.36 1.61
C TYR A 56 24.04 13.74 3.10
N SER A 57 25.18 13.96 3.72
CA SER A 57 25.30 14.40 5.11
C SER A 57 25.19 15.92 5.17
N MET A 58 24.04 16.43 5.59
CA MET A 58 23.87 17.85 5.94
C MET A 58 24.10 18.10 7.43
N ALA A 59 24.40 17.06 8.20
CA ALA A 59 24.49 17.10 9.66
C ALA A 59 25.71 17.88 10.18
N GLU A 60 26.81 17.97 9.44
CA GLU A 60 28.00 18.68 9.89
C GLU A 60 27.81 20.19 10.12
N GLN A 61 26.72 20.79 9.60
CA GLN A 61 26.46 22.21 9.77
C GLN A 61 25.70 22.57 11.05
N PHE A 62 25.14 21.60 11.77
CA PHE A 62 24.24 21.87 12.91
C PHE A 62 24.60 21.14 14.21
N ALA A 63 25.71 20.42 14.25
CA ALA A 63 26.17 19.69 15.44
C ALA A 63 26.66 20.56 16.62
N THR A 64 26.26 21.82 16.69
CA THR A 64 26.74 22.76 17.72
C THR A 64 25.75 23.03 18.86
N THR A 65 24.58 22.37 18.86
CA THR A 65 23.66 22.48 19.98
C THR A 65 23.61 21.17 20.75
N SER A 66 23.94 21.26 22.03
CA SER A 66 23.85 20.18 23.02
C SER A 66 22.59 19.31 22.81
N PRO A 67 22.69 17.99 22.92
CA PRO A 67 21.51 17.12 22.88
C PRO A 67 20.54 17.59 23.96
N TYR A 68 19.35 17.96 23.53
CA TYR A 68 18.29 18.33 24.46
C TYR A 68 17.82 17.04 25.14
N GLU A 69 17.87 16.99 26.47
CA GLU A 69 17.31 15.93 27.26
C GLU A 69 15.77 15.92 27.08
N LEU A 70 15.30 15.20 26.08
CA LEU A 70 13.90 14.76 26.05
C LEU A 70 13.76 13.63 27.07
N GLY A 71 13.38 14.00 28.31
CA GLY A 71 12.92 13.13 29.38
C GLY A 71 13.39 11.66 29.35
N GLY A 72 14.68 11.39 29.52
CA GLY A 72 15.24 10.05 29.62
C GLY A 72 15.72 9.39 28.32
N LEU A 73 15.93 10.12 27.24
CA LEU A 73 16.76 9.66 26.12
C LEU A 73 18.22 10.00 26.43
N ASP A 74 18.87 9.21 27.27
CA ASP A 74 20.32 9.21 27.42
C ASP A 74 20.91 8.54 26.17
N PHE A 75 21.25 9.34 25.15
CA PHE A 75 22.24 8.87 24.18
C PHE A 75 23.59 8.93 24.90
N HIS A 76 24.26 7.81 25.05
CA HIS A 76 25.64 7.81 25.51
C HIS A 76 26.46 8.71 24.57
N ASP A 77 27.33 9.57 25.10
CA ASP A 77 28.13 10.53 24.34
C ASP A 77 28.93 9.91 23.17
N ASP A 78 29.17 8.61 23.21
CA ASP A 78 29.88 7.83 22.20
C ASP A 78 28.96 7.20 21.12
N ASP A 79 27.63 7.26 21.27
CA ASP A 79 26.70 6.67 20.30
C ASP A 79 26.44 7.64 19.16
N PRO A 80 26.54 7.19 17.89
CA PRO A 80 26.23 8.06 16.76
C PRO A 80 24.75 8.48 16.78
N ALA A 81 24.42 9.72 16.45
CA ALA A 81 23.05 10.25 16.44
C ALA A 81 22.09 9.34 15.61
N PRO A 82 20.87 9.04 16.05
CA PRO A 82 19.91 8.28 15.25
C PRO A 82 19.55 9.05 13.97
N ARG A 83 19.19 8.30 12.90
CA ARG A 83 18.97 8.83 11.55
C ARG A 83 17.55 8.58 11.08
N VAL A 84 16.90 9.61 10.55
CA VAL A 84 15.54 9.48 9.99
C VAL A 84 15.42 10.18 8.65
N VAL A 85 14.57 9.65 7.76
CA VAL A 85 14.15 10.33 6.54
C VAL A 85 12.71 10.82 6.70
N VAL A 86 12.41 12.01 6.18
CA VAL A 86 11.08 12.60 6.17
C VAL A 86 10.72 12.99 4.75
N GLY A 87 9.65 12.37 4.23
CA GLY A 87 9.05 12.71 2.95
C GLY A 87 7.60 13.12 3.08
N TYR A 88 7.02 13.58 1.98
CA TYR A 88 5.65 14.07 1.96
C TYR A 88 5.04 13.99 0.57
N ASP A 89 3.70 13.88 0.52
CA ASP A 89 2.92 14.00 -0.71
C ASP A 89 2.60 15.47 -1.04
N ALA A 90 1.76 15.72 -2.04
CA ALA A 90 1.42 17.06 -2.49
C ALA A 90 0.12 17.63 -1.89
N ARG A 91 -0.43 17.04 -0.83
CA ARG A 91 -1.66 17.51 -0.18
C ARG A 91 -1.45 18.85 0.51
N TYR A 92 -2.54 19.56 0.77
CA TYR A 92 -2.51 20.72 1.65
C TYR A 92 -1.85 20.36 2.99
N GLY A 93 -0.98 21.23 3.48
CA GLY A 93 -0.28 21.05 4.74
C GLY A 93 0.88 20.06 4.72
N SER A 94 1.03 19.17 3.72
CA SER A 94 2.05 18.12 3.73
C SER A 94 3.47 18.67 3.89
N HIS A 95 3.84 19.70 3.15
CA HIS A 95 5.16 20.36 3.30
C HIS A 95 5.37 20.94 4.71
N VAL A 96 4.36 21.63 5.25
CA VAL A 96 4.45 22.23 6.60
C VAL A 96 4.58 21.15 7.66
N PHE A 97 3.81 20.06 7.55
CA PHE A 97 3.88 18.94 8.49
C PHE A 97 5.19 18.18 8.38
N ALA A 98 5.73 17.99 7.18
CA ALA A 98 7.03 17.36 6.97
C ALA A 98 8.18 18.22 7.55
N THR A 99 8.15 19.53 7.32
CA THR A 99 9.11 20.48 7.93
C THR A 99 9.01 20.42 9.45
N THR A 100 7.80 20.49 10.01
CA THR A 100 7.58 20.36 11.46
C THR A 100 8.14 19.03 12.00
N THR A 101 7.86 17.91 11.31
CA THR A 101 8.37 16.58 11.66
C THR A 101 9.90 16.57 11.67
N ALA A 102 10.54 17.09 10.62
CA ALA A 102 11.99 17.16 10.51
C ALA A 102 12.61 18.00 11.64
N GLU A 103 12.06 19.17 11.92
CA GLU A 103 12.54 20.07 12.96
C GLU A 103 12.40 19.49 14.37
N VAL A 104 11.34 18.75 14.65
CA VAL A 104 11.14 18.06 15.95
C VAL A 104 12.13 16.90 16.11
N PHE A 105 12.36 16.08 15.07
CA PHE A 105 13.39 15.04 15.13
C PHE A 105 14.79 15.65 15.36
N ALA A 106 15.11 16.73 14.64
CA ALA A 106 16.38 17.42 14.83
C ALA A 106 16.50 18.02 16.24
N GLY A 107 15.42 18.59 16.79
CA GLY A 107 15.35 19.05 18.18
C GLY A 107 15.51 17.92 19.20
N ALA A 108 15.19 16.69 18.83
CA ALA A 108 15.41 15.49 19.62
C ALA A 108 16.79 14.84 19.41
N GLY A 109 17.71 15.48 18.67
CA GLY A 109 19.08 15.01 18.46
C GLY A 109 19.24 14.01 17.31
N PHE A 110 18.26 13.88 16.41
CA PHE A 110 18.37 13.00 15.22
C PHE A 110 19.08 13.72 14.06
N GLU A 111 19.85 12.97 13.28
CA GLU A 111 20.26 13.35 11.93
C GLU A 111 19.07 13.15 10.98
N VAL A 112 18.61 14.21 10.33
CA VAL A 112 17.35 14.22 9.58
C VAL A 112 17.56 14.50 8.11
N PHE A 113 17.01 13.62 7.26
CA PHE A 113 16.99 13.76 5.80
C PHE A 113 15.59 14.18 5.33
N LEU A 114 15.33 15.48 5.26
CA LEU A 114 14.08 16.02 4.71
C LEU A 114 14.13 16.00 3.18
N LEU A 115 13.20 15.30 2.53
CA LEU A 115 13.12 15.30 1.07
C LEU A 115 12.75 16.69 0.52
N PRO A 116 13.36 17.12 -0.60
CA PRO A 116 13.22 18.49 -1.11
C PRO A 116 11.88 18.74 -1.81
N THR A 117 11.23 17.70 -2.30
CA THR A 117 10.01 17.78 -3.11
C THR A 117 9.00 16.72 -2.70
N PRO A 118 7.70 16.93 -2.99
CA PRO A 118 6.70 15.88 -2.85
C PRO A 118 7.13 14.60 -3.58
N SER A 119 7.06 13.47 -2.90
CA SER A 119 7.65 12.21 -3.36
C SER A 119 6.74 11.02 -3.11
N PRO A 120 6.81 9.98 -3.97
CA PRO A 120 6.09 8.72 -3.77
C PRO A 120 6.42 8.07 -2.43
N THR A 121 5.40 7.52 -1.78
CA THR A 121 5.56 6.80 -0.51
C THR A 121 6.60 5.68 -0.54
N PRO A 122 6.73 4.84 -1.61
CA PRO A 122 7.74 3.78 -1.67
C PRO A 122 9.19 4.26 -1.53
N LEU A 123 9.46 5.52 -1.82
CA LEU A 123 10.80 6.11 -1.65
C LEU A 123 11.28 6.08 -0.19
N ILE A 124 10.37 6.20 0.79
CA ILE A 124 10.73 6.24 2.22
C ILE A 124 11.22 4.88 2.73
N PRO A 125 10.45 3.76 2.63
CA PRO A 125 10.94 2.46 3.05
C PRO A 125 12.21 2.03 2.30
N TRP A 126 12.33 2.38 1.02
CA TRP A 126 13.56 2.15 0.25
C TRP A 126 14.75 2.92 0.84
N LEU A 127 14.62 4.21 1.16
CA LEU A 127 15.69 5.01 1.77
C LEU A 127 16.07 4.49 3.16
N VAL A 128 15.08 4.15 3.98
CA VAL A 128 15.34 3.58 5.31
C VAL A 128 16.25 2.36 5.20
N ARG A 129 15.95 1.44 4.28
CA ARG A 129 16.76 0.23 4.08
C ARG A 129 18.09 0.50 3.39
N SER A 130 18.06 1.26 2.29
CA SER A 130 19.25 1.53 1.48
C SER A 130 20.33 2.29 2.25
N TRP A 131 19.90 3.19 3.15
CA TRP A 131 20.81 4.03 3.94
C TRP A 131 21.06 3.50 5.35
N GLY A 132 20.35 2.44 5.78
CA GLY A 132 20.44 1.91 7.14
C GLY A 132 20.02 2.94 8.19
N LEU A 133 18.85 3.57 7.96
CA LEU A 133 18.30 4.57 8.86
C LEU A 133 17.54 3.90 10.01
N ASP A 134 17.41 4.61 11.14
CA ASP A 134 16.66 4.14 12.31
C ASP A 134 15.13 4.20 12.08
N GLY A 135 14.68 5.01 11.12
CA GLY A 135 13.29 5.08 10.72
C GLY A 135 13.02 6.08 9.60
N GLY A 136 11.74 6.17 9.22
CA GLY A 136 11.27 7.12 8.23
C GLY A 136 9.84 7.56 8.48
N VAL A 137 9.48 8.72 7.94
CA VAL A 137 8.12 9.26 8.00
C VAL A 137 7.70 9.72 6.61
N GLN A 138 6.47 9.36 6.22
CA GLN A 138 5.80 9.94 5.06
C GLN A 138 4.54 10.68 5.48
N ILE A 139 4.47 11.95 5.18
CA ILE A 139 3.29 12.78 5.40
C ILE A 139 2.35 12.62 4.23
N THR A 140 1.28 11.88 4.44
CA THR A 140 0.28 11.55 3.40
C THR A 140 -0.99 10.97 4.00
N ALA A 141 -2.13 11.21 3.39
CA ALA A 141 -3.36 10.49 3.63
C ALA A 141 -3.73 9.50 2.50
N SER A 142 -2.75 9.14 1.63
CA SER A 142 -2.94 8.21 0.50
C SER A 142 -4.12 8.65 -0.39
N HIS A 143 -5.17 7.85 -0.51
CA HIS A 143 -6.36 8.10 -1.34
C HIS A 143 -7.54 8.78 -0.61
N ASN A 144 -7.35 9.26 0.63
CA ASN A 144 -8.40 10.00 1.34
C ASN A 144 -8.78 11.30 0.59
N PRO A 145 -9.96 11.89 0.85
CA PRO A 145 -10.37 13.17 0.27
C PRO A 145 -9.36 14.30 0.46
N ALA A 146 -9.49 15.36 -0.33
CA ALA A 146 -8.57 16.50 -0.36
C ALA A 146 -8.38 17.21 0.99
N GLY A 147 -9.41 17.20 1.85
CA GLY A 147 -9.37 17.83 3.17
C GLY A 147 -8.57 17.08 4.22
N ASP A 148 -8.15 15.84 3.94
CA ASP A 148 -7.43 14.98 4.88
C ASP A 148 -5.92 15.05 4.67
N ASN A 149 -5.18 14.84 5.78
CA ASN A 149 -3.76 14.54 5.75
C ASN A 149 -3.43 13.42 6.75
N GLY A 150 -2.17 12.96 6.78
CA GLY A 150 -1.81 11.84 7.63
C GLY A 150 -0.30 11.73 7.87
N TYR A 151 0.06 10.70 8.64
CA TYR A 151 1.40 10.47 9.16
C TYR A 151 1.69 8.98 9.15
N LYS A 152 2.48 8.49 8.20
CA LYS A 152 2.95 7.09 8.12
C LYS A 152 4.35 7.00 8.72
N VAL A 153 4.59 5.98 9.56
CA VAL A 153 5.90 5.72 10.18
C VAL A 153 6.45 4.40 9.69
N TYR A 154 7.73 4.40 9.36
CA TYR A 154 8.51 3.23 8.96
C TYR A 154 9.62 2.96 9.98
N MET A 155 9.77 1.70 10.35
CA MET A 155 10.82 1.23 11.26
C MET A 155 12.14 1.04 10.49
N ASN A 156 13.22 0.77 11.20
CA ASN A 156 14.59 0.61 10.67
C ASN A 156 14.74 -0.47 9.57
N ASN A 157 13.81 -1.41 9.50
CA ASN A 157 13.76 -2.43 8.44
C ASN A 157 12.97 -2.01 7.19
N GLY A 158 12.46 -0.77 7.13
CA GLY A 158 11.62 -0.25 6.05
C GLY A 158 10.16 -0.69 6.11
N ARG A 159 9.74 -1.43 7.13
CA ARG A 159 8.33 -1.85 7.32
C ARG A 159 7.52 -0.80 8.05
N GLN A 160 6.24 -0.75 7.77
CA GLN A 160 5.31 0.12 8.51
C GLN A 160 5.25 -0.28 9.98
N LEU A 161 4.95 0.71 10.82
CA LEU A 161 4.81 0.57 12.26
C LEU A 161 3.82 -0.55 12.63
N THR A 162 4.25 -1.47 13.50
CA THR A 162 3.37 -2.54 14.00
C THR A 162 2.28 -1.99 14.93
N SER A 163 1.21 -2.77 15.15
CA SER A 163 0.13 -2.35 16.06
C SER A 163 0.59 -2.27 17.52
N SER A 164 1.60 -3.06 17.93
CA SER A 164 2.21 -2.95 19.27
C SER A 164 2.99 -1.66 19.43
N ALA A 165 3.88 -1.37 18.48
CA ALA A 165 4.67 -0.14 18.47
C ALA A 165 3.78 1.12 18.41
N ALA A 166 2.70 1.08 17.64
CA ALA A 166 1.71 2.17 17.60
C ALA A 166 1.10 2.46 18.98
N ARG A 167 0.67 1.41 19.71
CA ARG A 167 0.13 1.57 21.07
C ARG A 167 1.18 2.10 22.07
N GLU A 168 2.44 1.66 21.94
CA GLU A 168 3.53 2.17 22.77
C GLU A 168 3.78 3.67 22.53
N ILE A 169 3.79 4.10 21.25
CA ILE A 169 3.92 5.50 20.90
C ILE A 169 2.74 6.33 21.42
N GLU A 170 1.50 5.84 21.28
CA GLU A 170 0.32 6.50 21.82
C GLU A 170 0.39 6.65 23.34
N ALA A 171 0.87 5.62 24.05
CA ALA A 171 1.09 5.69 25.49
C ALA A 171 2.17 6.73 25.87
N LEU A 172 3.27 6.79 25.11
CA LEU A 172 4.30 7.82 25.28
C LEU A 172 3.73 9.24 25.07
N ILE A 173 2.95 9.45 23.99
CA ILE A 173 2.32 10.74 23.70
C ILE A 173 1.38 11.15 24.84
N ALA A 174 0.62 10.24 25.39
CA ALA A 174 -0.33 10.53 26.46
C ALA A 174 0.33 10.83 27.81
N GLN A 175 1.45 10.16 28.12
CA GLN A 175 2.04 10.16 29.47
C GLN A 175 3.29 11.03 29.61
N GLN A 176 4.07 11.21 28.54
CA GLN A 176 5.42 11.79 28.62
C GLN A 176 5.63 12.97 27.68
N VAL A 177 4.88 13.08 26.56
CA VAL A 177 5.06 14.18 25.61
C VAL A 177 4.44 15.45 26.15
N PRO A 178 5.23 16.55 26.29
CA PRO A 178 4.75 17.82 26.82
C PRO A 178 3.84 18.56 25.83
N ALA A 179 3.40 19.75 26.18
CA ALA A 179 2.66 20.61 25.26
C ALA A 179 3.53 20.95 24.03
N ALA A 180 2.91 21.04 22.86
CA ALA A 180 3.65 21.23 21.59
C ALA A 180 4.57 22.47 21.59
N VAL A 181 4.21 23.51 22.34
CA VAL A 181 5.01 24.74 22.48
C VAL A 181 6.29 24.57 23.30
N GLU A 182 6.40 23.49 24.06
CA GLU A 182 7.56 23.17 24.91
C GLU A 182 8.52 22.21 24.20
N ILE A 183 8.12 21.65 23.06
CA ILE A 183 8.93 20.68 22.30
C ILE A 183 9.96 21.46 21.47
N PRO A 184 11.27 21.17 21.62
CA PRO A 184 12.31 21.80 20.84
C PRO A 184 12.17 21.54 19.34
N ARG A 185 12.50 22.53 18.54
CA ARG A 185 12.53 22.43 17.08
C ARG A 185 13.83 23.06 16.58
N VAL A 186 14.55 22.34 15.73
CA VAL A 186 15.78 22.80 15.08
C VAL A 186 15.56 22.81 13.57
N THR A 187 15.86 23.93 12.92
CA THR A 187 15.67 24.11 11.48
C THR A 187 16.48 23.09 10.69
N VAL A 188 15.82 22.40 9.75
CA VAL A 188 16.42 21.39 8.87
C VAL A 188 16.39 21.88 7.43
N ARG A 189 17.51 21.76 6.73
CA ARG A 189 17.57 21.99 5.28
C ARG A 189 17.23 20.70 4.53
N PRO A 190 16.51 20.78 3.40
CA PRO A 190 16.25 19.61 2.56
C PRO A 190 17.55 18.97 2.07
N CYS A 191 17.57 17.63 2.01
CA CYS A 191 18.65 16.86 1.38
C CYS A 191 18.55 16.89 -0.15
N ALA A 192 19.48 16.24 -0.85
CA ALA A 192 19.42 16.09 -2.30
C ALA A 192 18.24 15.19 -2.72
N ASP A 193 17.66 15.44 -3.91
CA ASP A 193 16.58 14.62 -4.48
C ASP A 193 17.08 13.19 -4.75
N GLN A 194 16.39 12.21 -4.19
CA GLN A 194 16.73 10.79 -4.29
C GLN A 194 15.87 10.03 -5.31
N LEU A 195 14.89 10.69 -5.92
CA LEU A 195 13.94 10.05 -6.82
C LEU A 195 14.65 9.37 -8.02
N ARG A 196 15.66 10.01 -8.58
CA ARG A 196 16.40 9.43 -9.72
C ARG A 196 17.07 8.11 -9.35
N ARG A 197 17.72 8.06 -8.19
CA ARG A 197 18.40 6.86 -7.72
C ARG A 197 17.40 5.72 -7.43
N PHE A 198 16.26 6.05 -6.84
CA PHE A 198 15.16 5.09 -6.65
C PHE A 198 14.69 4.52 -8.00
N ILE A 199 14.47 5.38 -9.00
CA ILE A 199 14.04 4.96 -10.35
C ILE A 199 15.09 4.03 -10.99
N ASP A 200 16.37 4.32 -10.85
CA ASP A 200 17.44 3.50 -11.41
C ASP A 200 17.45 2.10 -10.77
N GLU A 201 17.25 1.99 -9.44
CA GLU A 201 17.16 0.69 -8.76
C GLU A 201 15.85 -0.07 -9.10
N VAL A 202 14.71 0.60 -9.15
CA VAL A 202 13.43 0.00 -9.60
C VAL A 202 13.58 -0.52 -11.03
N THR A 203 14.17 0.27 -11.91
CA THR A 203 14.35 -0.11 -13.32
C THR A 203 15.26 -1.32 -13.47
N SER A 204 16.24 -1.47 -12.58
CA SER A 204 17.18 -2.60 -12.61
C SER A 204 16.51 -3.98 -12.50
N ILE A 205 15.32 -4.06 -11.84
CA ILE A 205 14.55 -5.30 -11.68
C ILE A 205 14.17 -5.92 -13.03
N VAL A 206 13.93 -5.08 -14.03
CA VAL A 206 13.46 -5.50 -15.36
C VAL A 206 14.51 -5.28 -16.48
N MET A 207 15.75 -4.96 -16.10
CA MET A 207 16.82 -4.75 -17.08
C MET A 207 17.19 -6.07 -17.78
N PRO A 208 17.16 -6.12 -19.11
CA PRO A 208 17.55 -7.30 -19.86
C PRO A 208 19.06 -7.54 -19.81
N SER A 209 19.48 -8.77 -20.13
CA SER A 209 20.86 -9.05 -20.43
C SER A 209 21.33 -8.21 -21.64
N GLN A 210 22.64 -7.98 -21.76
CA GLN A 210 23.20 -7.25 -22.91
C GLN A 210 22.85 -7.93 -24.25
N ALA A 211 22.73 -9.25 -24.26
CA ALA A 211 22.34 -10.02 -25.46
C ALA A 211 20.89 -9.77 -25.87
N ASP A 212 20.01 -9.53 -24.91
CA ASP A 212 18.56 -9.32 -25.13
C ASP A 212 18.19 -7.84 -25.29
N LEU A 213 19.10 -6.92 -25.04
CA LEU A 213 18.81 -5.49 -24.92
C LEU A 213 18.05 -4.91 -26.13
N LEU A 214 18.49 -5.22 -27.34
CA LEU A 214 17.84 -4.72 -28.57
C LEU A 214 16.44 -5.30 -28.75
N ARG A 215 16.26 -6.59 -28.50
CA ARG A 215 14.98 -7.28 -28.59
C ARG A 215 13.98 -6.67 -27.59
N VAL A 216 14.36 -6.59 -26.32
CA VAL A 216 13.52 -6.10 -25.25
C VAL A 216 13.18 -4.61 -25.43
N ASN A 217 14.13 -3.78 -25.86
CA ASN A 217 13.85 -2.38 -26.18
C ASN A 217 12.85 -2.24 -27.33
N ASN A 218 12.94 -3.07 -28.35
CA ASN A 218 11.94 -3.08 -29.44
C ASN A 218 10.56 -3.52 -28.95
N GLU A 219 10.48 -4.53 -28.10
CA GLU A 219 9.21 -4.98 -27.50
C GLU A 219 8.57 -3.85 -26.69
N ARG A 220 9.32 -3.17 -25.81
CA ARG A 220 8.87 -2.06 -24.97
C ARG A 220 8.53 -0.80 -25.77
N ALA A 221 9.27 -0.51 -26.84
CA ALA A 221 8.97 0.61 -27.72
C ALA A 221 7.65 0.44 -28.51
N ASN A 222 7.20 -0.81 -28.69
CA ASN A 222 5.99 -1.13 -29.48
C ASN A 222 4.72 -1.22 -28.65
N ILE A 223 4.79 -1.16 -27.30
CA ILE A 223 3.60 -1.18 -26.43
C ILE A 223 3.13 0.23 -26.11
N LYS A 224 1.83 0.45 -26.12
CA LYS A 224 1.18 1.71 -25.74
C LYS A 224 0.67 1.63 -24.31
N VAL A 225 1.19 2.48 -23.45
CA VAL A 225 0.84 2.56 -22.03
C VAL A 225 0.13 3.87 -21.75
N ALA A 226 -1.13 3.84 -21.30
CA ALA A 226 -1.77 5.04 -20.77
C ALA A 226 -1.66 5.06 -19.24
N VAL A 227 -1.38 6.23 -18.64
CA VAL A 227 -1.13 6.35 -17.20
C VAL A 227 -1.88 7.53 -16.60
N THR A 228 -2.31 7.37 -15.32
CA THR A 228 -2.76 8.48 -14.50
C THR A 228 -2.15 8.43 -13.10
N ALA A 229 -1.79 9.58 -12.57
CA ALA A 229 -1.37 9.78 -11.18
C ALA A 229 -2.48 10.37 -10.31
N MET A 230 -3.68 10.59 -10.85
CA MET A 230 -4.83 11.17 -10.13
C MET A 230 -4.46 12.44 -9.34
N HIS A 231 -3.71 13.37 -9.96
CA HIS A 231 -3.17 14.58 -9.31
C HIS A 231 -2.19 14.31 -8.14
N GLY A 232 -1.68 13.08 -8.04
CA GLY A 232 -0.74 12.67 -6.99
C GLY A 232 0.72 12.84 -7.41
N VAL A 233 1.62 12.35 -6.54
CA VAL A 233 3.07 12.48 -6.70
C VAL A 233 3.69 11.45 -7.65
N GLY A 234 2.94 10.41 -8.04
CA GLY A 234 3.43 9.32 -8.88
C GLY A 234 3.69 9.68 -10.34
N GLY A 235 3.13 10.78 -10.86
CA GLY A 235 3.11 11.08 -12.30
C GLY A 235 4.49 11.21 -12.91
N ARG A 236 5.37 12.02 -12.31
CA ARG A 236 6.76 12.17 -12.76
C ARG A 236 7.54 10.85 -12.61
N ALA A 237 7.45 10.25 -11.44
CA ALA A 237 8.16 9.00 -11.14
C ALA A 237 7.79 7.90 -12.13
N MET A 238 6.49 7.69 -12.39
CA MET A 238 6.00 6.64 -13.30
C MET A 238 6.49 6.83 -14.73
N VAL A 239 6.35 8.05 -15.27
CA VAL A 239 6.80 8.33 -16.65
C VAL A 239 8.31 8.14 -16.77
N GLN A 240 9.10 8.65 -15.83
CA GLN A 240 10.56 8.50 -15.84
C GLN A 240 10.99 7.03 -15.69
N THR A 241 10.32 6.25 -14.82
CA THR A 241 10.59 4.82 -14.65
C THR A 241 10.34 4.05 -15.96
N LEU A 242 9.19 4.28 -16.60
CA LEU A 242 8.88 3.63 -17.89
C LEU A 242 9.88 4.05 -18.98
N GLN A 243 10.22 5.34 -19.08
CA GLN A 243 11.22 5.82 -20.05
C GLN A 243 12.60 5.21 -19.80
N SER A 244 13.05 5.16 -18.54
CA SER A 244 14.35 4.53 -18.18
C SER A 244 14.36 3.04 -18.50
N ALA A 245 13.21 2.37 -18.46
CA ALA A 245 13.05 0.97 -18.85
C ALA A 245 12.91 0.75 -20.37
N GLY A 246 12.93 1.81 -21.22
CA GLY A 246 12.87 1.70 -22.68
C GLY A 246 11.46 1.80 -23.29
N PHE A 247 10.45 2.17 -22.54
CA PHE A 247 9.11 2.41 -23.08
C PHE A 247 9.05 3.75 -23.81
N ALA A 248 8.61 3.75 -25.07
CA ALA A 248 8.56 4.95 -25.92
C ALA A 248 7.16 5.54 -26.05
N GLN A 249 6.10 4.73 -25.95
CA GLN A 249 4.73 5.16 -26.19
C GLN A 249 3.95 5.25 -24.86
N ILE A 250 4.24 6.28 -24.08
CA ILE A 250 3.62 6.57 -22.79
C ILE A 250 2.65 7.75 -22.96
N PHE A 251 1.40 7.57 -22.57
CA PHE A 251 0.31 8.54 -22.72
C PHE A 251 -0.24 8.90 -21.33
N PRO A 252 0.25 9.96 -20.68
CA PRO A 252 -0.31 10.41 -19.41
C PRO A 252 -1.66 11.13 -19.62
N VAL A 253 -2.57 10.97 -18.67
CA VAL A 253 -3.75 11.80 -18.54
C VAL A 253 -3.30 13.18 -18.09
N MET A 254 -3.04 14.10 -19.02
CA MET A 254 -2.38 15.40 -18.77
C MET A 254 -3.06 16.24 -17.69
N ARG A 255 -4.39 16.17 -17.57
CA ARG A 255 -5.14 16.88 -16.52
C ARG A 255 -4.88 16.34 -15.12
N GLN A 256 -4.39 15.09 -15.00
CA GLN A 256 -4.14 14.37 -13.74
C GLN A 256 -2.66 14.07 -13.52
N GLN A 257 -1.79 14.53 -14.43
CA GLN A 257 -0.36 14.18 -14.44
C GLN A 257 0.45 14.85 -13.34
N TYR A 258 0.10 16.09 -13.01
CA TYR A 258 0.82 16.89 -12.04
C TYR A 258 0.09 16.94 -10.71
N PRO A 259 0.82 17.00 -9.59
CA PRO A 259 0.22 17.11 -8.27
C PRO A 259 -0.69 18.33 -8.13
N ASP A 260 -1.91 18.10 -7.63
CA ASP A 260 -2.86 19.15 -7.28
C ASP A 260 -3.61 18.72 -5.99
N PRO A 261 -3.42 19.43 -4.86
CA PRO A 261 -4.02 19.07 -3.58
C PRO A 261 -5.54 19.11 -3.56
N THR A 262 -6.18 19.74 -4.58
CA THR A 262 -7.64 19.82 -4.68
C THR A 262 -8.29 18.63 -5.36
N PHE A 263 -7.50 17.78 -6.05
CA PHE A 263 -7.98 16.66 -6.88
C PHE A 263 -9.15 17.04 -7.81
N PRO A 264 -9.00 18.07 -8.68
CA PRO A 264 -10.14 18.76 -9.32
C PRO A 264 -10.96 17.91 -10.30
N THR A 265 -10.48 16.73 -10.69
CA THR A 265 -11.19 15.82 -11.62
C THR A 265 -11.75 14.57 -10.94
N VAL A 266 -11.47 14.37 -9.65
CA VAL A 266 -11.89 13.18 -8.89
C VAL A 266 -12.27 13.61 -7.47
N GLU A 267 -13.47 13.30 -7.03
CA GLU A 267 -13.92 13.60 -5.67
C GLU A 267 -13.20 12.70 -4.64
N PHE A 268 -13.02 11.44 -5.00
CA PHE A 268 -12.33 10.44 -4.19
C PHE A 268 -11.22 9.79 -5.03
N PRO A 269 -9.93 10.16 -4.78
CA PRO A 269 -8.81 9.79 -5.65
C PRO A 269 -8.32 8.35 -5.37
N ASN A 270 -9.24 7.37 -5.44
CA ASN A 270 -8.96 5.95 -5.29
C ASN A 270 -9.08 5.25 -6.64
N PRO A 271 -8.04 4.59 -7.16
CA PRO A 271 -8.09 3.85 -8.43
C PRO A 271 -9.10 2.70 -8.49
N GLU A 272 -9.68 2.28 -7.37
CA GLU A 272 -10.75 1.29 -7.33
C GLU A 272 -12.12 1.89 -7.69
N GLU A 273 -12.26 3.22 -7.64
CA GLU A 273 -13.52 3.89 -7.97
C GLU A 273 -13.64 4.09 -9.49
N PRO A 274 -14.76 3.67 -10.11
CA PRO A 274 -14.95 3.78 -11.57
C PRO A 274 -14.81 5.22 -12.09
N GLU A 275 -15.28 6.21 -11.34
CA GLU A 275 -15.21 7.62 -11.71
C GLU A 275 -13.76 8.12 -11.72
N ALA A 276 -12.92 7.63 -10.81
CA ALA A 276 -11.54 8.04 -10.69
C ALA A 276 -10.68 7.60 -11.89
N VAL A 277 -11.00 6.47 -12.51
CA VAL A 277 -10.29 5.91 -13.68
C VAL A 277 -10.96 6.26 -15.02
N ALA A 278 -12.08 6.98 -15.02
CA ALA A 278 -12.85 7.25 -16.25
C ALA A 278 -12.04 8.02 -17.32
N GLU A 279 -11.23 9.02 -16.93
CA GLU A 279 -10.38 9.76 -17.88
C GLU A 279 -9.25 8.88 -18.44
N LEU A 280 -8.69 8.00 -17.63
CA LEU A 280 -7.68 7.02 -18.05
C LEU A 280 -8.24 6.06 -19.10
N LEU A 281 -9.41 5.47 -18.86
CA LEU A 281 -10.06 4.55 -19.79
C LEU A 281 -10.44 5.25 -21.10
N ARG A 282 -10.90 6.50 -21.04
CA ARG A 282 -11.19 7.32 -22.22
C ARG A 282 -9.92 7.57 -23.05
N LEU A 283 -8.83 7.98 -22.39
CA LEU A 283 -7.54 8.18 -23.05
C LEU A 283 -7.02 6.87 -23.64
N GLY A 284 -7.04 5.78 -22.86
CA GLY A 284 -6.59 4.46 -23.30
C GLY A 284 -7.34 3.98 -24.54
N LYS A 285 -8.66 4.20 -24.62
CA LYS A 285 -9.46 3.93 -25.82
C LYS A 285 -9.01 4.81 -26.99
N LYS A 286 -8.81 6.12 -26.77
CA LYS A 286 -8.42 7.08 -27.81
C LYS A 286 -7.07 6.75 -28.46
N VAL A 287 -6.07 6.37 -27.66
CA VAL A 287 -4.72 6.06 -28.15
C VAL A 287 -4.56 4.58 -28.52
N SER A 288 -5.60 3.77 -28.34
CA SER A 288 -5.53 2.31 -28.47
C SER A 288 -4.44 1.71 -27.58
N ALA A 289 -4.43 2.08 -26.28
CA ALA A 289 -3.46 1.57 -25.32
C ALA A 289 -3.59 0.06 -25.15
N ASP A 290 -2.47 -0.63 -25.04
CA ASP A 290 -2.41 -2.07 -24.76
C ASP A 290 -2.66 -2.36 -23.27
N ILE A 291 -2.16 -1.46 -22.41
CA ILE A 291 -2.29 -1.51 -20.95
C ILE A 291 -2.56 -0.10 -20.42
N VAL A 292 -3.31 0.00 -19.33
CA VAL A 292 -3.56 1.28 -18.64
C VAL A 292 -3.21 1.14 -17.16
N ILE A 293 -2.61 2.19 -16.59
CA ILE A 293 -2.09 2.21 -15.20
C ILE A 293 -2.69 3.40 -14.45
N ALA A 294 -3.22 3.14 -13.27
CA ALA A 294 -3.65 4.19 -12.34
C ALA A 294 -2.93 4.05 -11.01
N LEU A 295 -2.26 5.12 -10.56
CA LEU A 295 -1.64 5.23 -9.25
C LEU A 295 -2.55 6.05 -8.33
N ASP A 296 -2.59 5.69 -7.04
CA ASP A 296 -3.19 6.57 -6.04
C ASP A 296 -2.28 7.78 -5.74
N PRO A 297 -2.76 8.81 -5.03
CA PRO A 297 -2.03 10.06 -4.89
C PRO A 297 -0.63 9.98 -4.30
N ASP A 298 -0.34 9.03 -3.43
CA ASP A 298 1.00 8.82 -2.87
C ASP A 298 1.76 7.66 -3.52
N ALA A 299 1.18 7.07 -4.59
CA ALA A 299 1.79 6.09 -5.48
C ALA A 299 2.26 4.79 -4.81
N ASP A 300 1.71 4.43 -3.64
CA ASP A 300 1.96 3.14 -3.03
C ASP A 300 1.04 2.03 -3.60
N ARG A 301 -0.02 2.39 -4.35
CA ARG A 301 -0.95 1.48 -4.99
C ARG A 301 -0.97 1.64 -6.50
N CYS A 302 -1.23 0.52 -7.18
CA CYS A 302 -1.33 0.47 -8.64
C CYS A 302 -2.55 -0.36 -9.07
N ALA A 303 -3.48 0.26 -9.78
CA ALA A 303 -4.50 -0.45 -10.53
C ALA A 303 -4.06 -0.64 -11.98
N VAL A 304 -4.18 -1.86 -12.46
CA VAL A 304 -3.82 -2.27 -13.82
C VAL A 304 -5.09 -2.49 -14.62
N GLY A 305 -5.17 -1.90 -15.81
CA GLY A 305 -6.25 -2.17 -16.74
C GLY A 305 -5.73 -2.83 -18.02
N ILE A 306 -6.48 -3.78 -18.52
CA ILE A 306 -6.11 -4.63 -19.66
C ILE A 306 -7.05 -4.43 -20.82
N ARG A 307 -6.56 -4.70 -22.03
CA ARG A 307 -7.39 -4.74 -23.24
C ARG A 307 -7.94 -6.16 -23.44
N LEU A 308 -9.24 -6.27 -23.57
CA LEU A 308 -9.94 -7.51 -23.88
C LEU A 308 -9.94 -7.78 -25.40
N LYS A 309 -10.29 -9.02 -25.80
CA LYS A 309 -10.32 -9.44 -27.22
C LYS A 309 -11.29 -8.64 -28.10
N ASP A 310 -12.36 -8.11 -27.52
CA ASP A 310 -13.31 -7.22 -28.21
C ASP A 310 -12.81 -5.77 -28.34
N GLY A 311 -11.60 -5.50 -27.84
CA GLY A 311 -10.96 -4.17 -27.87
C GLY A 311 -11.37 -3.24 -26.73
N THR A 312 -12.24 -3.67 -25.82
CA THR A 312 -12.59 -2.90 -24.62
C THR A 312 -11.45 -2.87 -23.61
N LEU A 313 -11.39 -1.82 -22.80
CA LEU A 313 -10.47 -1.73 -21.67
C LEU A 313 -11.23 -1.99 -20.36
N ARG A 314 -10.66 -2.82 -19.50
CA ARG A 314 -11.20 -3.15 -18.18
C ARG A 314 -10.12 -3.00 -17.12
N MET A 315 -10.42 -2.31 -16.03
CA MET A 315 -9.55 -2.34 -14.85
C MET A 315 -9.66 -3.71 -14.18
N LEU A 316 -8.52 -4.27 -13.79
CA LEU A 316 -8.44 -5.46 -12.94
C LEU A 316 -8.70 -5.08 -11.49
N ARG A 317 -9.33 -5.98 -10.75
CA ARG A 317 -9.39 -5.89 -9.30
C ARG A 317 -8.04 -6.28 -8.69
N GLY A 318 -7.75 -5.86 -7.45
CA GLY A 318 -6.55 -6.30 -6.73
C GLY A 318 -6.43 -7.82 -6.65
N ASP A 319 -7.56 -8.50 -6.47
CA ASP A 319 -7.68 -9.96 -6.45
C ASP A 319 -7.47 -10.66 -7.81
N GLU A 320 -7.39 -9.91 -8.89
CA GLU A 320 -6.97 -10.41 -10.22
C GLU A 320 -5.50 -10.03 -10.48
N THR A 321 -5.13 -8.79 -10.17
CA THR A 321 -3.76 -8.28 -10.40
C THR A 321 -2.74 -8.97 -9.50
N GLY A 322 -3.03 -9.11 -8.20
CA GLY A 322 -2.12 -9.72 -7.24
C GLY A 322 -1.74 -11.17 -7.60
N PRO A 323 -2.70 -12.09 -7.72
CA PRO A 323 -2.40 -13.46 -8.13
C PRO A 323 -1.74 -13.56 -9.50
N LEU A 324 -2.15 -12.73 -10.47
CA LEU A 324 -1.56 -12.69 -11.80
C LEU A 324 -0.08 -12.32 -11.72
N LEU A 325 0.28 -11.21 -11.06
CA LEU A 325 1.66 -10.76 -10.91
C LEU A 325 2.49 -11.70 -10.04
N ALA A 326 1.92 -12.34 -9.02
CA ALA A 326 2.61 -13.36 -8.23
C ALA A 326 3.16 -14.47 -9.12
N THR A 327 2.41 -14.92 -10.14
CA THR A 327 2.87 -15.97 -11.06
C THR A 327 4.05 -15.55 -11.91
N ARG A 328 4.22 -14.27 -12.15
CA ARG A 328 5.35 -13.68 -12.88
C ARG A 328 6.57 -13.48 -11.99
N MET A 329 6.35 -13.06 -10.74
CA MET A 329 7.43 -12.65 -9.83
C MET A 329 8.02 -13.81 -9.04
N VAL A 330 7.24 -14.86 -8.77
CA VAL A 330 7.68 -15.99 -7.95
C VAL A 330 7.70 -17.25 -8.79
N ALA A 331 8.88 -17.84 -8.92
CA ALA A 331 9.03 -19.12 -9.61
C ALA A 331 8.34 -20.26 -8.83
N PRO A 332 7.87 -21.32 -9.50
CA PRO A 332 7.48 -22.55 -8.80
C PRO A 332 8.65 -23.07 -7.97
N TRP A 333 8.36 -23.57 -6.77
CA TRP A 333 9.38 -24.20 -5.94
C TRP A 333 9.64 -25.61 -6.44
N ASP A 334 10.89 -25.94 -6.69
CA ASP A 334 11.33 -27.24 -7.22
C ASP A 334 11.70 -28.25 -6.13
N GLY A 335 11.53 -27.87 -4.86
CA GLY A 335 11.89 -28.69 -3.70
C GLY A 335 13.29 -28.45 -3.17
N GLU A 336 14.07 -27.56 -3.81
CA GLU A 336 15.43 -27.21 -3.40
C GLU A 336 15.49 -25.78 -2.85
N GLY A 337 16.38 -25.52 -1.91
CA GLY A 337 16.55 -24.21 -1.29
C GLY A 337 15.38 -23.79 -0.39
N GLU A 338 15.29 -22.50 -0.14
CA GLU A 338 14.25 -21.93 0.71
C GLU A 338 12.92 -21.82 -0.04
N GLN A 339 11.86 -22.36 0.57
CA GLN A 339 10.51 -22.30 -0.01
C GLN A 339 10.02 -20.85 -0.07
N PRO A 340 9.60 -20.35 -1.25
CA PRO A 340 9.13 -18.96 -1.37
C PRO A 340 7.89 -18.70 -0.51
N ILE A 341 7.96 -17.68 0.34
CA ILE A 341 6.82 -17.21 1.13
C ILE A 341 6.05 -16.18 0.30
N VAL A 342 4.77 -16.42 0.09
CA VAL A 342 3.84 -15.44 -0.49
C VAL A 342 2.79 -15.07 0.54
N ALA A 343 2.38 -13.81 0.60
CA ALA A 343 1.45 -13.34 1.61
C ALA A 343 0.24 -12.61 0.99
N THR A 344 -0.95 -12.84 1.56
CA THR A 344 -2.15 -12.08 1.25
C THR A 344 -3.07 -11.97 2.46
N THR A 345 -4.13 -11.16 2.36
CA THR A 345 -5.07 -11.00 3.46
C THR A 345 -6.10 -12.14 3.49
N MET A 346 -6.65 -12.42 4.68
CA MET A 346 -7.72 -13.43 4.83
C MET A 346 -8.99 -13.07 4.04
N VAL A 347 -9.18 -11.81 3.65
CA VAL A 347 -10.33 -11.34 2.87
C VAL A 347 -10.07 -11.31 1.37
N SER A 348 -8.82 -11.40 0.93
CA SER A 348 -8.43 -11.47 -0.48
C SER A 348 -8.90 -12.77 -1.14
N SER A 349 -8.88 -12.82 -2.46
CA SER A 349 -9.32 -13.97 -3.24
C SER A 349 -8.56 -15.26 -2.93
N GLN A 350 -9.26 -16.38 -2.94
CA GLN A 350 -8.68 -17.71 -2.83
C GLN A 350 -7.90 -18.16 -4.08
N LEU A 351 -7.88 -17.37 -5.16
CA LEU A 351 -7.11 -17.69 -6.36
C LEU A 351 -5.61 -17.84 -6.05
N LEU A 352 -5.03 -16.94 -5.21
CA LEU A 352 -3.63 -17.10 -4.81
C LEU A 352 -3.41 -18.38 -3.98
N THR A 353 -4.40 -18.80 -3.18
CA THR A 353 -4.32 -20.05 -2.42
C THR A 353 -4.20 -21.26 -3.35
N ALA A 354 -5.00 -21.30 -4.42
CA ALA A 354 -4.92 -22.36 -5.41
C ALA A 354 -3.59 -22.37 -6.18
N ILE A 355 -3.11 -21.19 -6.57
CA ILE A 355 -1.82 -21.02 -7.25
C ILE A 355 -0.66 -21.44 -6.35
N ALA A 356 -0.64 -21.01 -5.09
CA ALA A 356 0.42 -21.32 -4.13
C ALA A 356 0.53 -22.82 -3.86
N ALA A 357 -0.61 -23.49 -3.70
CA ALA A 357 -0.66 -24.95 -3.53
C ALA A 357 -0.07 -25.69 -4.74
N ASP A 358 -0.40 -25.26 -5.97
CA ASP A 358 0.09 -25.87 -7.21
C ASP A 358 1.58 -25.58 -7.47
N ARG A 359 2.05 -24.40 -7.06
CA ARG A 359 3.46 -23.98 -7.26
C ARG A 359 4.39 -24.32 -6.09
N GLY A 360 3.88 -24.96 -5.03
CA GLY A 360 4.65 -25.31 -3.86
C GLY A 360 5.11 -24.13 -3.01
N TRP A 361 4.39 -23.00 -3.03
CA TRP A 361 4.74 -21.84 -2.21
C TRP A 361 4.19 -21.95 -0.78
N ASP A 362 4.90 -21.36 0.18
CA ASP A 362 4.40 -21.16 1.55
C ASP A 362 3.47 -19.94 1.58
N LEU A 363 2.17 -20.19 1.57
CA LEU A 363 1.17 -19.13 1.63
C LEU A 363 0.87 -18.70 3.05
N ARG A 364 1.02 -17.42 3.34
CA ARG A 364 0.67 -16.79 4.61
C ARG A 364 -0.59 -15.93 4.46
N LEU A 365 -1.64 -16.28 5.21
CA LEU A 365 -2.87 -15.49 5.31
C LEU A 365 -2.82 -14.62 6.57
N THR A 366 -3.01 -13.31 6.41
CA THR A 366 -2.91 -12.35 7.50
C THR A 366 -4.21 -11.55 7.67
N PRO A 367 -4.42 -10.91 8.83
CA PRO A 367 -5.38 -9.81 8.93
C PRO A 367 -5.07 -8.71 7.90
N THR A 368 -6.08 -7.90 7.57
CA THR A 368 -5.91 -6.77 6.64
C THR A 368 -4.92 -5.73 7.15
N GLY A 369 -4.24 -5.08 6.22
CA GLY A 369 -3.21 -4.06 6.47
C GLY A 369 -1.82 -4.55 6.13
N PHE A 370 -1.13 -3.80 5.31
CA PHE A 370 0.14 -4.21 4.72
C PHE A 370 1.24 -4.48 5.75
N LYS A 371 1.19 -3.81 6.91
CA LYS A 371 2.09 -4.11 8.05
C LYS A 371 2.04 -5.58 8.51
N ASN A 372 0.87 -6.24 8.37
CA ASN A 372 0.71 -7.65 8.70
C ASN A 372 1.29 -8.54 7.61
N LEU A 373 1.12 -8.16 6.34
CA LEU A 373 1.66 -8.89 5.19
C LEU A 373 3.19 -8.91 5.21
N ASN A 374 3.82 -7.77 5.46
CA ASN A 374 5.28 -7.68 5.54
C ASN A 374 5.85 -8.45 6.74
N ALA A 375 5.10 -8.53 7.84
CA ALA A 375 5.49 -9.32 9.02
C ALA A 375 5.26 -10.83 8.85
N ALA A 376 4.56 -11.28 7.82
CA ALA A 376 4.15 -12.67 7.63
C ALA A 376 5.34 -13.64 7.46
N GLY A 377 6.46 -13.16 6.97
CA GLY A 377 7.69 -13.94 6.81
C GLY A 377 8.43 -14.21 8.12
N GLY A 378 8.13 -13.48 9.22
CA GLY A 378 8.91 -13.54 10.44
C GLY A 378 10.34 -13.05 10.20
N GLU A 379 11.33 -13.94 10.41
CA GLU A 379 12.75 -13.69 10.12
C GLU A 379 13.10 -13.83 8.63
N HIS A 380 12.23 -14.50 7.83
CA HIS A 380 12.43 -14.69 6.40
C HIS A 380 11.83 -13.52 5.60
N THR A 381 12.34 -13.31 4.41
CA THR A 381 11.80 -12.31 3.49
C THR A 381 10.61 -12.89 2.75
N VAL A 382 9.49 -12.17 2.73
CA VAL A 382 8.35 -12.47 1.86
C VAL A 382 8.78 -12.24 0.41
N ALA A 383 8.52 -13.21 -0.47
CA ALA A 383 8.89 -13.10 -1.89
C ALA A 383 7.93 -12.20 -2.67
N PHE A 384 6.65 -12.19 -2.26
CA PHE A 384 5.59 -11.38 -2.88
C PHE A 384 4.42 -11.23 -1.91
N ALA A 385 3.83 -10.04 -1.87
CA ALA A 385 2.61 -9.81 -1.08
C ALA A 385 1.60 -8.94 -1.83
N TYR A 386 0.30 -9.18 -1.59
CA TYR A 386 -0.75 -8.28 -2.07
C TYR A 386 -1.95 -8.24 -1.12
N GLU A 387 -2.67 -7.13 -1.14
CA GLU A 387 -4.02 -6.99 -0.56
C GLU A 387 -5.04 -6.65 -1.67
N GLU A 388 -6.29 -7.06 -1.45
CA GLU A 388 -7.40 -6.88 -2.41
C GLU A 388 -7.62 -5.43 -2.82
N ALA A 389 -7.24 -4.48 -1.97
CA ALA A 389 -7.33 -3.04 -2.19
C ALA A 389 -6.15 -2.50 -3.04
N ILE A 390 -5.76 -3.23 -4.09
CA ILE A 390 -4.73 -2.87 -5.08
C ILE A 390 -3.35 -2.51 -4.51
N GLY A 391 -3.06 -2.89 -3.27
CA GLY A 391 -1.74 -2.78 -2.67
C GLY A 391 -0.91 -4.01 -3.01
N ILE A 392 0.24 -3.84 -3.63
CA ILE A 392 1.14 -4.94 -4.03
C ILE A 392 2.56 -4.57 -3.63
N SER A 393 3.28 -5.51 -3.02
CA SER A 393 4.73 -5.51 -2.84
C SER A 393 5.34 -6.55 -3.78
N PRO A 394 5.70 -6.14 -5.00
CA PRO A 394 6.15 -7.09 -6.01
C PRO A 394 7.63 -7.44 -5.86
N ALA A 395 8.40 -6.62 -5.16
CA ALA A 395 9.84 -6.76 -4.92
C ALA A 395 10.18 -6.38 -3.47
N PRO A 396 9.75 -7.18 -2.46
CA PRO A 396 9.96 -6.83 -1.05
C PRO A 396 11.44 -6.68 -0.65
N TRP A 397 12.35 -7.29 -1.40
CA TRP A 397 13.80 -7.09 -1.19
C TRP A 397 14.26 -5.66 -1.50
N LEU A 398 13.54 -4.91 -2.34
CA LEU A 398 13.79 -3.51 -2.65
C LEU A 398 12.96 -2.59 -1.76
N VAL A 399 11.62 -2.77 -1.76
CA VAL A 399 10.66 -1.99 -0.98
C VAL A 399 9.80 -2.96 -0.18
N ASP A 400 10.03 -3.03 1.13
CA ASP A 400 9.27 -3.92 2.02
C ASP A 400 7.94 -3.26 2.48
N ASP A 401 7.21 -2.75 1.50
CA ASP A 401 5.85 -2.19 1.59
C ASP A 401 5.21 -2.26 0.20
N LYS A 402 3.98 -1.75 0.07
CA LYS A 402 3.33 -1.51 -1.22
C LYS A 402 4.17 -0.58 -2.09
N ASP A 403 4.31 -0.96 -3.34
CA ASP A 403 5.01 -0.13 -4.33
C ASP A 403 4.25 -0.11 -5.67
N GLY A 404 3.49 0.96 -5.89
CA GLY A 404 2.74 1.15 -7.11
C GLY A 404 3.63 1.40 -8.34
N ILE A 405 4.80 2.00 -8.17
CA ILE A 405 5.73 2.29 -9.26
C ILE A 405 6.34 1.00 -9.79
N THR A 406 6.89 0.16 -8.91
CA THR A 406 7.46 -1.14 -9.29
C THR A 406 6.39 -2.09 -9.84
N THR A 407 5.19 -2.11 -9.23
CA THR A 407 4.04 -2.90 -9.72
C THR A 407 3.69 -2.53 -11.17
N ALA A 408 3.58 -1.23 -11.46
CA ALA A 408 3.28 -0.75 -12.79
C ALA A 408 4.36 -1.12 -13.81
N LEU A 409 5.65 -0.96 -13.44
CA LEU A 409 6.77 -1.32 -14.30
C LEU A 409 6.76 -2.80 -14.67
N ILE A 410 6.54 -3.69 -13.70
CA ILE A 410 6.46 -5.14 -13.91
C ILE A 410 5.28 -5.50 -14.82
N ALA A 411 4.10 -4.94 -14.55
CA ALA A 411 2.92 -5.18 -15.37
C ALA A 411 3.12 -4.72 -16.83
N CYS A 412 3.69 -3.54 -17.05
CA CYS A 412 3.99 -3.03 -18.38
C CYS A 412 5.05 -3.86 -19.10
N THR A 413 6.09 -4.30 -18.38
CA THR A 413 7.16 -5.15 -18.94
C THR A 413 6.60 -6.49 -19.41
N TRP A 414 5.80 -7.14 -18.57
CA TRP A 414 5.18 -8.40 -18.94
C TRP A 414 4.17 -8.25 -20.08
N ALA A 415 3.39 -7.17 -20.11
CA ALA A 415 2.50 -6.88 -21.23
C ALA A 415 3.26 -6.69 -22.56
N ALA A 416 4.47 -6.09 -22.54
CA ALA A 416 5.32 -5.94 -23.73
C ALA A 416 5.83 -7.29 -24.23
N GLU A 417 6.33 -8.14 -23.33
CA GLU A 417 6.76 -9.52 -23.64
C GLU A 417 5.64 -10.37 -24.25
N LEU A 418 4.46 -10.31 -23.65
CA LEU A 418 3.27 -11.04 -24.15
C LEU A 418 2.84 -10.53 -25.53
N LYS A 419 2.82 -9.21 -25.73
CA LYS A 419 2.46 -8.62 -27.02
C LYS A 419 3.40 -9.08 -28.13
N ALA A 420 4.69 -9.23 -27.86
CA ALA A 420 5.66 -9.75 -28.83
C ALA A 420 5.37 -11.21 -29.22
N GLN A 421 4.69 -11.95 -28.34
CA GLN A 421 4.24 -13.32 -28.58
C GLN A 421 2.81 -13.41 -29.15
N GLY A 422 2.16 -12.28 -29.41
CA GLY A 422 0.75 -12.23 -29.86
C GLY A 422 -0.27 -12.52 -28.76
N LEU A 423 0.15 -12.40 -27.48
CA LEU A 423 -0.65 -12.62 -26.29
C LEU A 423 -0.88 -11.32 -25.52
N THR A 424 -1.75 -11.36 -24.51
CA THR A 424 -2.07 -10.24 -23.62
C THR A 424 -2.13 -10.69 -22.16
N LEU A 425 -2.11 -9.76 -21.22
CA LEU A 425 -2.39 -10.07 -19.81
C LEU A 425 -3.80 -10.66 -19.60
N ALA A 426 -4.75 -10.37 -20.51
CA ALA A 426 -6.07 -10.99 -20.46
C ALA A 426 -5.99 -12.50 -20.80
N ASP A 427 -5.13 -12.90 -21.74
CA ASP A 427 -4.92 -14.32 -22.08
C ASP A 427 -4.25 -15.07 -20.92
N GLU A 428 -3.31 -14.43 -20.21
CA GLU A 428 -2.70 -15.01 -19.01
C GLU A 428 -3.72 -15.19 -17.89
N LEU A 429 -4.55 -14.19 -17.62
CA LEU A 429 -5.61 -14.30 -16.61
C LEU A 429 -6.62 -15.42 -16.97
N GLU A 430 -7.00 -15.53 -18.23
CA GLU A 430 -7.85 -16.61 -18.71
C GLU A 430 -7.17 -17.98 -18.59
N SER A 431 -5.86 -18.06 -18.75
CA SER A 431 -5.08 -19.29 -18.51
C SER A 431 -5.14 -19.70 -17.04
N LEU A 432 -5.02 -18.77 -16.11
CA LEU A 432 -5.19 -19.03 -14.67
C LEU A 432 -6.60 -19.55 -14.38
N TYR A 433 -7.64 -18.94 -14.94
CA TYR A 433 -9.02 -19.37 -14.75
C TYR A 433 -9.31 -20.74 -15.34
N LYS A 434 -8.68 -21.09 -16.46
CA LYS A 434 -8.78 -22.46 -17.04
C LYS A 434 -8.15 -23.50 -16.14
N ARG A 435 -7.06 -23.15 -15.44
CA ARG A 435 -6.32 -24.07 -14.58
C ARG A 435 -6.93 -24.23 -13.20
N TYR A 436 -7.37 -23.12 -12.58
CA TYR A 436 -7.80 -23.09 -11.17
C TYR A 436 -9.30 -22.85 -10.97
N GLY A 437 -10.08 -22.68 -12.05
CA GLY A 437 -11.46 -22.23 -11.98
C GLY A 437 -11.59 -20.71 -11.96
N ILE A 438 -12.81 -20.21 -12.12
CA ILE A 438 -13.12 -18.79 -12.18
C ILE A 438 -13.38 -18.27 -10.76
N TYR A 439 -12.79 -17.12 -10.43
CA TYR A 439 -12.99 -16.40 -9.18
C TYR A 439 -13.62 -15.04 -9.47
N VAL A 440 -14.81 -14.82 -8.95
CA VAL A 440 -15.48 -13.51 -9.02
C VAL A 440 -15.80 -13.03 -7.62
N GLY A 441 -15.54 -11.77 -7.35
CA GLY A 441 -15.75 -11.21 -6.03
C GLY A 441 -16.23 -9.76 -6.07
N GLN A 442 -16.82 -9.31 -4.96
CA GLN A 442 -17.29 -7.95 -4.75
C GLN A 442 -17.08 -7.54 -3.30
N GLN A 443 -16.64 -6.28 -3.10
CA GLN A 443 -16.64 -5.64 -1.80
C GLN A 443 -17.86 -4.74 -1.68
N ILE A 444 -18.51 -4.77 -0.51
CA ILE A 444 -19.60 -3.87 -0.17
C ILE A 444 -19.23 -3.15 1.13
N ALA A 445 -19.42 -1.83 1.17
CA ALA A 445 -19.22 -1.01 2.36
C ALA A 445 -20.58 -0.55 2.89
N ILE A 446 -20.87 -0.81 4.16
CA ILE A 446 -22.09 -0.37 4.85
C ILE A 446 -21.69 0.68 5.88
N ARG A 447 -22.10 1.93 5.67
CA ARG A 447 -21.86 3.02 6.63
C ARG A 447 -22.72 2.81 7.86
N THR A 448 -22.10 2.90 9.04
CA THR A 448 -22.77 2.78 10.35
C THR A 448 -21.92 3.51 11.39
N ASN A 449 -22.58 4.05 12.41
CA ASN A 449 -21.91 4.70 13.55
C ASN A 449 -21.29 3.69 14.53
N ASP A 450 -21.72 2.41 14.48
CA ASP A 450 -21.17 1.32 15.29
C ASP A 450 -20.86 0.10 14.40
N PRO A 451 -19.74 0.10 13.66
CA PRO A 451 -19.35 -1.05 12.85
C PRO A 451 -19.10 -2.32 13.66
N THR A 452 -18.57 -2.18 14.87
CA THR A 452 -18.23 -3.32 15.74
C THR A 452 -19.49 -3.97 16.30
N GLY A 453 -20.45 -3.17 16.78
CA GLY A 453 -21.75 -3.67 17.24
C GLY A 453 -22.52 -4.36 16.13
N LEU A 454 -22.52 -3.80 14.92
CA LEU A 454 -23.16 -4.42 13.75
C LEU A 454 -22.56 -5.80 13.42
N ILE A 455 -21.23 -5.93 13.41
CA ILE A 455 -20.57 -7.22 13.19
C ILE A 455 -20.85 -8.18 14.35
N GLY A 456 -20.87 -7.69 15.59
CA GLY A 456 -21.27 -8.48 16.76
C GLY A 456 -22.68 -9.05 16.63
N ALA A 457 -23.65 -8.26 16.16
CA ALA A 457 -25.02 -8.71 15.88
C ALA A 457 -25.05 -9.79 14.77
N CYS A 458 -24.25 -9.60 13.70
CA CYS A 458 -24.12 -10.62 12.65
C CYS A 458 -23.56 -11.96 13.17
N ILE A 459 -22.62 -11.91 14.12
CA ILE A 459 -22.02 -13.11 14.72
C ILE A 459 -23.02 -13.83 15.65
N GLN A 460 -23.84 -13.09 16.38
CA GLN A 460 -24.87 -13.64 17.27
C GLN A 460 -26.01 -14.30 16.49
N ASN A 461 -26.37 -13.76 15.34
CA ASN A 461 -27.44 -14.24 14.48
C ASN A 461 -26.93 -14.38 13.04
N PRO A 462 -26.07 -15.38 12.72
CA PRO A 462 -25.54 -15.51 11.37
C PRO A 462 -26.62 -15.99 10.40
N PRO A 463 -26.65 -15.51 9.13
CA PRO A 463 -27.57 -16.04 8.14
C PRO A 463 -27.21 -17.49 7.83
N THR A 464 -28.18 -18.38 7.89
CA THR A 464 -28.00 -19.82 7.60
C THR A 464 -28.15 -20.15 6.12
N THR A 465 -28.76 -19.25 5.35
CA THR A 465 -28.95 -19.39 3.90
C THR A 465 -28.77 -18.04 3.20
N LEU A 466 -28.15 -18.06 2.01
CA LEU A 466 -28.12 -16.93 1.07
C LEU A 466 -28.31 -17.47 -0.35
N ALA A 467 -29.14 -16.82 -1.15
CA ALA A 467 -29.50 -17.23 -2.50
C ALA A 467 -30.01 -18.70 -2.60
N GLY A 468 -30.65 -19.20 -1.53
CA GLY A 468 -31.11 -20.57 -1.42
C GLY A 468 -30.01 -21.61 -1.13
N ILE A 469 -28.82 -21.17 -0.73
CA ILE A 469 -27.66 -22.01 -0.45
C ILE A 469 -27.42 -22.04 1.05
N ASN A 470 -27.29 -23.23 1.63
CA ASN A 470 -26.97 -23.41 3.04
C ASN A 470 -25.55 -22.94 3.32
N LEU A 471 -25.36 -22.26 4.45
CA LEU A 471 -24.08 -21.69 4.86
C LEU A 471 -23.65 -22.23 6.22
N GLU A 472 -22.36 -22.51 6.31
CA GLU A 472 -21.64 -22.67 7.56
C GLU A 472 -21.04 -21.34 7.97
N PHE A 473 -20.96 -21.09 9.26
CA PHE A 473 -20.38 -19.84 9.78
C PHE A 473 -19.25 -20.09 10.77
N GLU A 474 -18.32 -19.15 10.80
CA GLU A 474 -17.17 -19.15 11.70
C GLU A 474 -16.98 -17.72 12.22
N ALA A 475 -16.91 -17.55 13.55
CA ALA A 475 -16.52 -16.30 14.16
C ALA A 475 -14.99 -16.16 14.09
N VAL A 476 -14.51 -15.02 13.60
CA VAL A 476 -13.09 -14.81 13.35
C VAL A 476 -12.49 -13.88 14.40
N PHE A 477 -11.33 -14.29 14.91
CA PHE A 477 -10.55 -13.58 15.93
C PHE A 477 -9.25 -13.05 15.32
N SER A 478 -8.92 -11.79 15.56
CA SER A 478 -7.64 -11.16 15.16
C SER A 478 -6.76 -10.89 16.39
N GLY A 479 -6.44 -11.95 17.13
CA GLY A 479 -5.59 -11.86 18.33
C GLY A 479 -6.28 -11.34 19.60
N GLU A 480 -7.58 -11.05 19.56
CA GLU A 480 -8.41 -10.58 20.67
C GLU A 480 -9.32 -11.68 21.22
N ARG A 481 -9.84 -11.50 22.45
CA ARG A 481 -10.81 -12.44 23.03
C ARG A 481 -12.19 -12.32 22.40
N THR A 482 -12.50 -11.17 21.78
CA THR A 482 -13.76 -10.89 21.11
C THR A 482 -13.61 -11.09 19.61
N PRO A 483 -14.54 -11.77 18.93
CA PRO A 483 -14.47 -11.95 17.48
C PRO A 483 -14.59 -10.61 16.77
N THR A 484 -13.72 -10.40 15.77
CA THR A 484 -13.61 -9.17 14.98
C THR A 484 -14.25 -9.28 13.61
N GLY A 485 -14.71 -10.48 13.23
CA GLY A 485 -15.35 -10.74 11.95
C GLY A 485 -16.19 -12.01 11.93
N LEU A 486 -16.98 -12.15 10.88
CA LEU A 486 -17.78 -13.31 10.54
C LEU A 486 -17.38 -13.83 9.16
N LEU A 487 -17.15 -15.13 9.08
CA LEU A 487 -16.90 -15.83 7.84
C LEU A 487 -18.04 -16.82 7.57
N LEU A 488 -18.68 -16.71 6.42
CA LEU A 488 -19.68 -17.64 5.92
C LEU A 488 -19.11 -18.42 4.74
N ARG A 489 -19.36 -19.72 4.73
CA ARG A 489 -18.97 -20.63 3.63
C ARG A 489 -20.14 -21.44 3.16
N GLY A 490 -20.21 -21.71 1.85
CA GLY A 490 -21.22 -22.57 1.26
C GLY A 490 -20.75 -23.14 -0.08
N SER A 491 -21.48 -24.10 -0.61
CA SER A 491 -21.21 -24.69 -1.90
C SER A 491 -22.48 -24.80 -2.74
N SER A 492 -22.33 -24.58 -4.04
CA SER A 492 -23.38 -24.69 -5.02
C SER A 492 -22.87 -25.37 -6.30
N PRO A 493 -23.75 -25.79 -7.21
CA PRO A 493 -23.34 -26.27 -8.54
C PRO A 493 -22.59 -25.21 -9.38
N VAL A 494 -22.65 -23.95 -9.01
CA VAL A 494 -21.97 -22.84 -9.71
C VAL A 494 -20.53 -22.69 -9.23
N GLY A 495 -20.28 -22.86 -7.92
CA GLY A 495 -18.97 -22.68 -7.28
C GLY A 495 -19.07 -22.64 -5.77
N LYS A 496 -17.94 -22.50 -5.10
CA LYS A 496 -17.81 -22.31 -3.65
C LYS A 496 -18.10 -20.87 -3.29
N ILE A 497 -18.79 -20.64 -2.19
CA ILE A 497 -19.20 -19.32 -1.71
C ILE A 497 -18.41 -18.98 -0.47
N ARG A 498 -17.92 -17.74 -0.39
CA ARG A 498 -17.30 -17.17 0.79
C ARG A 498 -17.79 -15.74 0.99
N VAL A 499 -18.23 -15.44 2.21
CA VAL A 499 -18.59 -14.08 2.61
C VAL A 499 -17.86 -13.73 3.91
N TRP A 500 -17.03 -12.70 3.86
CA TRP A 500 -16.40 -12.11 5.02
C TRP A 500 -17.12 -10.82 5.42
N ALA A 501 -17.45 -10.69 6.70
CA ALA A 501 -17.97 -9.45 7.28
C ALA A 501 -17.06 -8.99 8.42
N ARG A 502 -16.60 -7.74 8.38
CA ARG A 502 -15.77 -7.16 9.44
C ARG A 502 -15.98 -5.65 9.59
N ALA A 503 -15.66 -5.11 10.75
CA ALA A 503 -15.55 -3.66 10.95
C ALA A 503 -14.34 -3.10 10.18
N SER A 504 -14.45 -1.88 9.65
CA SER A 504 -13.30 -1.14 9.13
C SER A 504 -12.47 -0.60 10.29
N GLY A 505 -11.14 -0.72 10.19
CA GLY A 505 -10.23 -0.18 11.21
C GLY A 505 -9.97 1.34 11.08
N THR A 506 -10.46 1.98 10.02
CA THR A 506 -10.12 3.39 9.70
C THR A 506 -11.33 4.26 9.41
N GLU A 507 -12.51 3.69 9.21
CA GLU A 507 -13.71 4.41 8.78
C GLU A 507 -14.96 3.86 9.47
N PRO A 508 -16.00 4.68 9.70
CA PRO A 508 -17.25 4.27 10.33
C PRO A 508 -18.11 3.43 9.36
N LYS A 509 -17.64 2.23 9.04
CA LYS A 509 -18.31 1.30 8.12
C LYS A 509 -17.97 -0.16 8.42
N ALA A 510 -18.91 -1.05 8.16
CA ALA A 510 -18.67 -2.49 8.01
C ALA A 510 -18.34 -2.80 6.55
N LYS A 511 -17.41 -3.72 6.34
CA LYS A 511 -17.01 -4.20 5.02
C LYS A 511 -17.41 -5.66 4.84
N LEU A 512 -18.01 -5.95 3.70
CA LEU A 512 -18.34 -7.30 3.25
C LEU A 512 -17.49 -7.63 2.04
N TYR A 513 -16.89 -8.81 2.05
CA TYR A 513 -16.14 -9.36 0.92
C TYR A 513 -16.82 -10.65 0.51
N ILE A 514 -17.36 -10.67 -0.70
CA ILE A 514 -18.11 -11.79 -1.24
C ILE A 514 -17.32 -12.38 -2.39
N GLU A 515 -17.13 -13.69 -2.40
CA GLU A 515 -16.44 -14.40 -3.46
C GLU A 515 -17.19 -15.67 -3.86
N ILE A 516 -17.28 -15.90 -5.18
CA ILE A 516 -17.63 -17.20 -5.78
C ILE A 516 -16.33 -17.73 -6.38
N ALA A 517 -15.84 -18.84 -5.82
CA ALA A 517 -14.57 -19.44 -6.16
C ALA A 517 -14.76 -20.74 -6.96
N GLU A 518 -13.75 -21.11 -7.74
CA GLU A 518 -13.70 -22.36 -8.53
C GLU A 518 -14.93 -22.54 -9.44
N ALA A 519 -15.50 -21.44 -9.95
CA ALA A 519 -16.66 -21.50 -10.80
C ALA A 519 -16.28 -21.96 -12.21
N THR A 520 -17.21 -22.69 -12.86
CA THR A 520 -17.03 -23.19 -14.23
C THR A 520 -17.62 -22.27 -15.30
N SER A 521 -18.40 -21.27 -14.89
CA SER A 521 -19.05 -20.31 -15.79
C SER A 521 -19.08 -18.92 -15.17
N ARG A 522 -18.39 -17.96 -15.79
CA ARG A 522 -18.35 -16.56 -15.35
C ARG A 522 -19.74 -15.94 -15.26
N PRO A 523 -20.63 -15.99 -16.28
CA PRO A 523 -21.94 -15.36 -16.19
C PRO A 523 -22.80 -15.92 -15.04
N ARG A 524 -22.73 -17.23 -14.79
CA ARG A 524 -23.47 -17.86 -13.68
C ARG A 524 -22.89 -17.47 -12.32
N ALA A 525 -21.57 -17.35 -12.22
CA ALA A 525 -20.89 -16.91 -11.00
C ALA A 525 -21.22 -15.45 -10.68
N GLU A 526 -21.22 -14.57 -11.67
CA GLU A 526 -21.58 -13.16 -11.53
C GLU A 526 -23.06 -12.99 -11.13
N ASP A 527 -24.00 -13.73 -11.72
CA ASP A 527 -25.41 -13.73 -11.30
C ASP A 527 -25.57 -14.18 -9.84
N LEU A 528 -24.93 -15.28 -9.47
CA LEU A 528 -24.96 -15.79 -8.09
C LEU A 528 -24.34 -14.76 -7.12
N LEU A 529 -23.22 -14.15 -7.46
CA LEU A 529 -22.57 -13.10 -6.68
C LEU A 529 -23.52 -11.93 -6.42
N GLN A 530 -24.22 -11.45 -7.46
CA GLN A 530 -25.17 -10.33 -7.32
C GLN A 530 -26.40 -10.68 -6.45
N ARG A 531 -26.88 -11.92 -6.52
CA ARG A 531 -27.98 -12.40 -5.66
C ARG A 531 -27.54 -12.41 -4.19
N ILE A 532 -26.39 -13.02 -3.90
CA ILE A 532 -25.82 -13.08 -2.54
C ILE A 532 -25.56 -11.65 -2.01
N ALA A 533 -24.98 -10.78 -2.83
CA ALA A 533 -24.70 -9.39 -2.47
C ALA A 533 -25.95 -8.63 -2.04
N ARG A 534 -27.06 -8.78 -2.78
CA ARG A 534 -28.35 -8.17 -2.43
C ARG A 534 -28.91 -8.73 -1.13
N GLU A 535 -28.94 -10.04 -0.96
CA GLU A 535 -29.52 -10.69 0.20
C GLU A 535 -28.72 -10.39 1.48
N VAL A 536 -27.39 -10.51 1.45
CA VAL A 536 -26.56 -10.21 2.63
C VAL A 536 -26.63 -8.73 3.01
N THR A 537 -26.70 -7.83 2.03
CA THR A 537 -26.88 -6.39 2.30
C THR A 537 -28.21 -6.12 2.97
N THR A 538 -29.29 -6.75 2.49
CA THR A 538 -30.63 -6.63 3.08
C THR A 538 -30.63 -7.19 4.50
N TYR A 539 -30.04 -8.35 4.71
CA TYR A 539 -29.92 -8.99 6.01
C TYR A 539 -29.21 -8.07 7.04
N ILE A 540 -28.05 -7.54 6.68
CA ILE A 540 -27.27 -6.68 7.60
C ILE A 540 -27.98 -5.36 7.91
N ARG A 541 -28.77 -4.81 7.00
CA ARG A 541 -29.57 -3.60 7.24
C ARG A 541 -30.76 -3.81 8.16
N GLN A 542 -31.15 -5.05 8.42
CA GLN A 542 -32.24 -5.41 9.32
C GLN A 542 -31.75 -5.67 10.75
N LEU A 543 -30.46 -5.80 10.97
CA LEU A 543 -29.81 -5.89 12.29
C LEU A 543 -29.60 -4.51 12.90
#